data_d38f4e9e2dc34a2007c813f995483665
#
_entry.id   d38f4e9e2dc34a2007c813f995483665
#
_cell.length_a   1.000
_cell.length_b   1.000
_cell.length_c   1.000
_cell.angle_alpha   90.00
_cell.angle_beta   90.00
_cell.angle_gamma   90.00
#
_symmetry.space_group_name_H-M   'P 1'
#
loop_
_entity.id
_entity.type
_entity.pdbx_description
1 polymer ?
#
loop_
_entity_poly.entity_id
_entity_poly.type
_entity_poly.pdbx_seq_one_letter_code
_entity_poly.pdbx_strand_id
1 'polypeptide(L)'
;GFASSFAASTFGIKPVLLAGTEEQKKAYGARLAEGQISAMCLTEPQSGSDMGNTKCRAVKDGDEYVLNGTKCFITNGGIADIYTVAASTSPELGSAGISLFIVDRNTPGVSVGKEEDKLGIRTSNTTDVIFQDVRIPATNLIGEENKGFAISQKLLARTRPTGMASALGVAQRALDLAVDYAQQRVTFGKPIASRQAIKFKLADMEIRLQTARAQLFYNAQQIDKGIYD
;
A
#
# COMPACT_ATOMS: atom_id res chain seq x y z
N GLY A 1 -2.75 3.54 -13.00
CA GLY A 1 -2.97 2.10 -12.93
C GLY A 1 -1.68 1.33 -12.84
N PHE A 2 -0.91 1.21 -13.93
CA PHE A 2 0.32 0.39 -13.97
C PHE A 2 1.31 0.74 -12.85
N ALA A 3 1.65 2.01 -12.66
CA ALA A 3 2.58 2.44 -11.62
C ALA A 3 2.11 2.06 -10.19
N SER A 4 0.80 2.14 -9.93
CA SER A 4 0.22 1.75 -8.64
C SER A 4 0.31 0.24 -8.42
N SER A 5 0.00 -0.57 -9.44
CA SER A 5 0.12 -2.03 -9.37
C SER A 5 1.57 -2.48 -9.19
N PHE A 6 2.51 -1.84 -9.92
CA PHE A 6 3.93 -2.11 -9.78
C PHE A 6 4.44 -1.78 -8.37
N ALA A 7 4.13 -0.59 -7.86
CA ALA A 7 4.51 -0.21 -6.49
C ALA A 7 3.89 -1.16 -5.44
N ALA A 8 2.65 -1.62 -5.67
CA ALA A 8 1.96 -2.54 -4.78
C ALA A 8 2.52 -3.97 -4.85
N SER A 9 3.07 -4.39 -6.01
CA SER A 9 3.63 -5.75 -6.15
C SER A 9 4.79 -6.04 -5.20
N THR A 10 5.49 -5.00 -4.75
CA THR A 10 6.55 -5.10 -3.76
C THR A 10 6.12 -4.66 -2.36
N PHE A 11 4.87 -4.16 -2.20
CA PHE A 11 4.41 -3.63 -0.93
C PHE A 11 4.27 -4.73 0.13
N GLY A 12 3.77 -5.89 -0.25
CA GLY A 12 3.58 -7.03 0.65
C GLY A 12 4.87 -7.58 1.25
N ILE A 13 6.01 -7.51 0.53
CA ILE A 13 7.29 -8.02 1.04
C ILE A 13 7.99 -7.05 2.02
N LYS A 14 7.64 -5.78 2.02
CA LYS A 14 8.32 -4.78 2.84
C LYS A 14 8.33 -5.09 4.35
N PRO A 15 7.27 -5.64 4.96
CA PRO A 15 7.32 -6.08 6.35
C PRO A 15 8.39 -7.14 6.61
N VAL A 16 8.58 -8.07 5.66
CA VAL A 16 9.64 -9.10 5.75
C VAL A 16 11.01 -8.43 5.70
N LEU A 17 11.22 -7.45 4.82
CA LEU A 17 12.49 -6.70 4.76
C LEU A 17 12.75 -5.88 6.03
N LEU A 18 11.69 -5.42 6.71
CA LEU A 18 11.79 -4.62 7.93
C LEU A 18 12.06 -5.44 9.19
N ALA A 19 11.44 -6.61 9.30
CA ALA A 19 11.39 -7.37 10.55
C ALA A 19 11.52 -8.89 10.38
N GLY A 20 11.58 -9.41 9.16
CA GLY A 20 11.75 -10.84 8.90
C GLY A 20 13.15 -11.34 9.22
N THR A 21 13.29 -12.65 9.37
CA THR A 21 14.60 -13.32 9.49
C THR A 21 15.38 -13.24 8.18
N GLU A 22 16.68 -13.49 8.22
CA GLU A 22 17.51 -13.49 7.01
C GLU A 22 17.08 -14.61 6.03
N GLU A 23 16.61 -15.73 6.55
CA GLU A 23 16.04 -16.84 5.76
C GLU A 23 14.76 -16.38 5.05
N GLN A 24 13.84 -15.70 5.76
CA GLN A 24 12.64 -15.15 5.16
C GLN A 24 12.97 -14.12 4.09
N LYS A 25 13.87 -13.16 4.37
CA LYS A 25 14.31 -12.14 3.40
C LYS A 25 14.88 -12.77 2.15
N LYS A 26 15.75 -13.78 2.29
CA LYS A 26 16.37 -14.48 1.17
C LYS A 26 15.35 -15.29 0.36
N ALA A 27 14.50 -16.08 1.03
CA ALA A 27 13.51 -16.92 0.37
C ALA A 27 12.47 -16.11 -0.40
N TYR A 28 11.85 -15.13 0.25
CA TYR A 28 10.78 -14.34 -0.37
C TYR A 28 11.31 -13.25 -1.31
N GLY A 29 12.52 -12.71 -1.06
CA GLY A 29 13.21 -11.82 -1.97
C GLY A 29 13.54 -12.49 -3.31
N ALA A 30 14.02 -13.74 -3.29
CA ALA A 30 14.28 -14.52 -4.50
C ALA A 30 13.00 -14.73 -5.33
N ARG A 31 11.89 -15.12 -4.70
CA ARG A 31 10.59 -15.30 -5.36
C ARG A 31 10.09 -14.03 -6.08
N LEU A 32 10.27 -12.85 -5.46
CA LEU A 32 9.93 -11.59 -6.11
C LEU A 32 10.89 -11.26 -7.28
N ALA A 33 12.17 -11.57 -7.16
CA ALA A 33 13.13 -11.40 -8.24
C ALA A 33 12.82 -12.29 -9.45
N GLU A 34 12.19 -13.44 -9.22
CA GLU A 34 11.67 -14.36 -10.25
C GLU A 34 10.33 -13.90 -10.85
N GLY A 35 9.78 -12.78 -10.41
CA GLY A 35 8.57 -12.16 -10.96
C GLY A 35 7.28 -12.46 -10.18
N GLN A 36 7.34 -13.13 -9.03
CA GLN A 36 6.16 -13.31 -8.19
C GLN A 36 5.68 -11.95 -7.62
N ILE A 37 4.39 -11.86 -7.36
CA ILE A 37 3.72 -10.65 -6.87
C ILE A 37 3.35 -10.84 -5.40
N SER A 38 3.62 -9.83 -4.59
CA SER A 38 3.16 -9.80 -3.20
C SER A 38 2.03 -8.79 -2.98
N ALA A 39 1.16 -9.06 -2.01
CA ALA A 39 0.13 -8.12 -1.58
C ALA A 39 0.11 -7.98 -0.05
N MET A 40 -0.28 -6.80 0.42
CA MET A 40 -0.42 -6.49 1.84
C MET A 40 -1.88 -6.54 2.26
N CYS A 41 -2.24 -7.42 3.16
CA CYS A 41 -3.59 -7.69 3.64
C CYS A 41 -3.77 -7.07 5.05
N LEU A 42 -4.15 -5.78 5.11
CA LEU A 42 -4.41 -5.04 6.35
C LEU A 42 -5.89 -4.79 6.57
N THR A 43 -6.52 -4.13 5.59
CA THR A 43 -7.89 -3.60 5.68
C THR A 43 -8.93 -4.71 5.78
N GLU A 44 -9.93 -4.49 6.64
CA GLU A 44 -11.10 -5.36 6.82
C GLU A 44 -12.40 -4.56 6.67
N PRO A 45 -13.57 -5.19 6.51
CA PRO A 45 -14.83 -4.47 6.38
C PRO A 45 -15.10 -3.45 7.49
N GLN A 46 -14.68 -3.74 8.72
CA GLN A 46 -14.85 -2.88 9.91
C GLN A 46 -13.58 -2.14 10.32
N SER A 47 -12.45 -2.35 9.64
CA SER A 47 -11.13 -1.84 10.04
C SER A 47 -10.36 -1.29 8.83
N GLY A 48 -10.49 0.00 8.62
CA GLY A 48 -9.75 0.75 7.58
C GLY A 48 -8.69 1.64 8.21
N SER A 49 -9.02 2.93 8.45
CA SER A 49 -8.12 3.87 9.14
C SER A 49 -7.82 3.42 10.58
N ASP A 50 -8.79 2.78 11.22
CA ASP A 50 -8.63 2.12 12.52
C ASP A 50 -8.07 0.70 12.33
N MET A 51 -6.85 0.60 11.82
CA MET A 51 -6.22 -0.71 11.52
C MET A 51 -5.87 -1.51 12.79
N GLY A 52 -5.94 -0.88 13.97
CA GLY A 52 -5.80 -1.54 15.26
C GLY A 52 -7.00 -2.42 15.64
N ASN A 53 -8.14 -2.23 14.96
CA ASN A 53 -9.38 -2.98 15.21
C ASN A 53 -9.50 -4.24 14.31
N THR A 54 -8.37 -4.90 14.03
CA THR A 54 -8.30 -6.13 13.25
C THR A 54 -9.08 -7.25 13.92
N LYS A 55 -9.99 -7.90 13.17
CA LYS A 55 -10.80 -9.06 13.61
C LYS A 55 -10.34 -10.38 13.01
N CYS A 56 -9.56 -10.35 11.92
CA CYS A 56 -8.89 -11.52 11.42
C CYS A 56 -8.03 -12.13 12.53
N ARG A 57 -8.16 -13.43 12.76
CA ARG A 57 -7.55 -14.14 13.88
C ARG A 57 -6.45 -15.06 13.38
N ALA A 58 -5.40 -15.19 14.19
CA ALA A 58 -4.38 -16.22 14.04
C ALA A 58 -4.25 -16.93 15.39
N VAL A 59 -4.70 -18.17 15.45
CA VAL A 59 -4.67 -19.00 16.66
C VAL A 59 -3.50 -19.96 16.54
N LYS A 60 -2.61 -19.99 17.53
CA LYS A 60 -1.49 -20.92 17.56
C LYS A 60 -1.99 -22.34 17.86
N ASP A 61 -1.56 -23.29 17.06
CA ASP A 61 -1.87 -24.72 17.19
C ASP A 61 -0.59 -25.55 16.96
N GLY A 62 0.11 -25.88 18.03
CA GLY A 62 1.42 -26.51 17.95
C GLY A 62 2.46 -25.65 17.24
N ASP A 63 3.02 -26.18 16.16
CA ASP A 63 4.02 -25.51 15.32
C ASP A 63 3.41 -24.72 14.15
N GLU A 64 2.09 -24.49 14.19
CA GLU A 64 1.35 -23.78 13.17
C GLU A 64 0.52 -22.62 13.77
N TYR A 65 0.05 -21.75 12.88
CA TYR A 65 -1.04 -20.82 13.14
C TYR A 65 -2.21 -21.12 12.21
N VAL A 66 -3.43 -21.02 12.75
CA VAL A 66 -4.68 -21.16 12.00
C VAL A 66 -5.28 -19.76 11.81
N LEU A 67 -5.37 -19.31 10.56
CA LEU A 67 -5.88 -17.97 10.21
C LEU A 67 -7.33 -18.06 9.76
N ASN A 68 -8.16 -17.14 10.31
CA ASN A 68 -9.56 -16.96 9.94
C ASN A 68 -9.91 -15.47 9.84
N GLY A 69 -10.51 -15.06 8.72
CA GLY A 69 -10.97 -13.69 8.51
C GLY A 69 -11.05 -13.28 7.04
N THR A 70 -11.50 -12.05 6.80
CA THR A 70 -11.62 -11.47 5.46
C THR A 70 -10.89 -10.14 5.42
N LYS A 71 -10.03 -9.98 4.44
CA LYS A 71 -9.35 -8.73 4.11
C LYS A 71 -9.95 -8.14 2.85
N CYS A 72 -10.26 -6.85 2.86
CA CYS A 72 -10.92 -6.18 1.75
C CYS A 72 -10.07 -5.08 1.11
N PHE A 73 -10.41 -4.75 -0.13
CA PHE A 73 -9.72 -3.73 -0.93
C PHE A 73 -8.22 -4.00 -1.11
N ILE A 74 -7.83 -5.27 -1.21
CA ILE A 74 -6.43 -5.66 -1.32
C ILE A 74 -5.95 -5.44 -2.74
N THR A 75 -5.04 -4.48 -2.91
CA THR A 75 -4.36 -4.25 -4.18
C THR A 75 -3.53 -5.47 -4.56
N ASN A 76 -3.70 -5.93 -5.80
CA ASN A 76 -3.17 -7.19 -6.32
C ASN A 76 -3.70 -8.46 -5.60
N GLY A 77 -4.74 -8.36 -4.78
CA GLY A 77 -5.27 -9.49 -4.01
C GLY A 77 -5.65 -10.68 -4.88
N GLY A 78 -6.18 -10.43 -6.09
CA GLY A 78 -6.57 -11.47 -7.04
C GLY A 78 -5.43 -12.07 -7.87
N ILE A 79 -4.25 -11.45 -7.89
CA ILE A 79 -3.13 -11.86 -8.74
C ILE A 79 -1.82 -12.12 -7.96
N ALA A 80 -1.77 -11.77 -6.68
CA ALA A 80 -0.58 -11.99 -5.86
C ALA A 80 -0.33 -13.48 -5.59
N ASP A 81 0.92 -13.86 -5.54
CA ASP A 81 1.39 -15.21 -5.18
C ASP A 81 1.60 -15.33 -3.67
N ILE A 82 1.91 -14.19 -3.02
CA ILE A 82 2.30 -14.11 -1.61
C ILE A 82 1.50 -12.99 -0.94
N TYR A 83 0.89 -13.29 0.18
CA TYR A 83 0.20 -12.32 1.04
C TYR A 83 0.99 -12.08 2.32
N THR A 84 1.16 -10.82 2.72
CA THR A 84 1.48 -10.48 4.10
C THR A 84 0.20 -10.10 4.81
N VAL A 85 -0.18 -10.85 5.82
CA VAL A 85 -1.49 -10.77 6.48
C VAL A 85 -1.33 -10.28 7.90
N ALA A 86 -2.05 -9.21 8.27
CA ALA A 86 -2.20 -8.79 9.64
C ALA A 86 -3.33 -9.59 10.31
N ALA A 87 -3.06 -10.24 11.42
CA ALA A 87 -4.07 -10.96 12.18
C ALA A 87 -3.85 -10.80 13.68
N SER A 88 -4.93 -10.84 14.46
CA SER A 88 -4.87 -10.76 15.92
C SER A 88 -4.49 -12.12 16.49
N THR A 89 -3.38 -12.17 17.19
CA THR A 89 -2.92 -13.33 17.98
C THR A 89 -3.36 -13.22 19.45
N SER A 90 -3.52 -12.00 19.96
CA SER A 90 -3.90 -11.70 21.34
C SER A 90 -4.97 -10.59 21.36
N PRO A 91 -6.25 -10.93 21.16
CA PRO A 91 -7.32 -9.93 20.99
C PRO A 91 -7.54 -9.04 22.21
N GLU A 92 -7.24 -9.55 23.38
CA GLU A 92 -7.34 -8.84 24.66
C GLU A 92 -6.38 -7.64 24.72
N LEU A 93 -5.31 -7.66 23.92
CA LEU A 93 -4.33 -6.57 23.81
C LEU A 93 -4.70 -5.52 22.76
N GLY A 94 -5.84 -5.67 22.06
CA GLY A 94 -6.26 -4.77 21.00
C GLY A 94 -5.21 -4.64 19.89
N SER A 95 -4.80 -3.42 19.54
CA SER A 95 -3.80 -3.19 18.50
C SER A 95 -2.42 -3.77 18.84
N ALA A 96 -2.09 -3.88 20.14
CA ALA A 96 -0.83 -4.48 20.57
C ALA A 96 -0.80 -6.01 20.41
N GLY A 97 -1.95 -6.65 20.16
CA GLY A 97 -2.06 -8.09 19.95
C GLY A 97 -2.06 -8.51 18.48
N ILE A 98 -1.66 -7.64 17.56
CA ILE A 98 -1.60 -7.91 16.12
C ILE A 98 -0.23 -8.43 15.73
N SER A 99 -0.21 -9.51 14.94
CA SER A 99 0.98 -10.11 14.32
C SER A 99 0.88 -10.06 12.80
N LEU A 100 2.01 -10.22 12.11
CA LEU A 100 2.07 -10.30 10.65
C LEU A 100 2.54 -11.68 10.23
N PHE A 101 1.92 -12.21 9.19
CA PHE A 101 2.20 -13.54 8.67
C PHE A 101 2.40 -13.53 7.16
N ILE A 102 3.28 -14.41 6.67
CA ILE A 102 3.41 -14.71 5.25
C ILE A 102 2.49 -15.89 4.93
N VAL A 103 1.65 -15.70 3.92
CA VAL A 103 0.71 -16.72 3.45
C VAL A 103 0.85 -16.87 1.94
N ASP A 104 1.08 -18.08 1.47
CA ASP A 104 1.07 -18.36 0.04
C ASP A 104 -0.37 -18.44 -0.48
N ARG A 105 -0.58 -17.93 -1.71
CA ARG A 105 -1.91 -17.92 -2.36
C ARG A 105 -2.55 -19.31 -2.42
N ASN A 106 -1.73 -20.34 -2.67
CA ASN A 106 -2.20 -21.71 -2.88
C ASN A 106 -2.37 -22.47 -1.56
N THR A 107 -2.20 -21.83 -0.42
CA THR A 107 -2.45 -22.47 0.89
C THR A 107 -3.93 -22.86 0.98
N PRO A 108 -4.27 -24.12 1.35
CA PRO A 108 -5.65 -24.52 1.54
C PRO A 108 -6.40 -23.58 2.46
N GLY A 109 -7.64 -23.21 2.08
CA GLY A 109 -8.47 -22.26 2.83
C GLY A 109 -8.29 -20.79 2.40
N VAL A 110 -7.32 -20.46 1.55
CA VAL A 110 -7.18 -19.14 0.93
C VAL A 110 -8.08 -19.05 -0.29
N SER A 111 -8.90 -18.00 -0.36
CA SER A 111 -9.70 -17.69 -1.53
C SER A 111 -9.74 -16.18 -1.78
N VAL A 112 -10.14 -15.77 -2.98
CA VAL A 112 -10.24 -14.36 -3.36
C VAL A 112 -11.67 -14.04 -3.78
N GLY A 113 -12.11 -12.85 -3.44
CA GLY A 113 -13.43 -12.34 -3.81
C GLY A 113 -13.46 -11.78 -5.23
N LYS A 114 -14.59 -11.17 -5.57
CA LYS A 114 -14.79 -10.49 -6.83
C LYS A 114 -13.88 -9.27 -6.94
N GLU A 115 -13.40 -8.97 -8.15
CA GLU A 115 -12.68 -7.74 -8.44
C GLU A 115 -13.59 -6.52 -8.29
N GLU A 116 -13.07 -5.48 -7.61
CA GLU A 116 -13.78 -4.24 -7.37
C GLU A 116 -13.94 -3.41 -8.66
N ASP A 117 -15.17 -2.97 -8.93
CA ASP A 117 -15.47 -1.99 -9.99
C ASP A 117 -15.18 -0.57 -9.49
N LYS A 118 -13.96 -0.12 -9.71
CA LYS A 118 -13.45 1.14 -9.14
C LYS A 118 -13.74 2.34 -10.05
N LEU A 119 -13.91 3.50 -9.43
CA LEU A 119 -14.08 4.78 -10.11
C LEU A 119 -12.82 5.19 -10.91
N GLY A 120 -11.63 4.86 -10.41
CA GLY A 120 -10.34 5.14 -11.03
C GLY A 120 -9.31 4.04 -10.73
N ILE A 121 -8.12 4.16 -11.34
CA ILE A 121 -7.05 3.16 -11.23
C ILE A 121 -7.56 1.75 -11.60
N ARG A 122 -8.40 1.66 -12.61
CA ARG A 122 -9.15 0.45 -13.01
C ARG A 122 -8.25 -0.68 -13.53
N THR A 123 -7.03 -0.36 -13.95
CA THR A 123 -6.02 -1.34 -14.39
C THR A 123 -5.25 -2.00 -13.22
N SER A 124 -5.54 -1.61 -11.98
CA SER A 124 -4.98 -2.23 -10.78
C SER A 124 -5.99 -3.21 -10.22
N ASN A 125 -5.66 -4.49 -10.17
CA ASN A 125 -6.51 -5.49 -9.52
C ASN A 125 -6.70 -5.15 -8.04
N THR A 126 -7.94 -5.24 -7.56
CA THR A 126 -8.30 -5.01 -6.16
C THR A 126 -9.43 -5.96 -5.79
N THR A 127 -9.23 -6.80 -4.79
CA THR A 127 -10.20 -7.84 -4.38
C THR A 127 -10.21 -7.99 -2.87
N ASP A 128 -11.19 -8.73 -2.37
CA ASP A 128 -11.11 -9.35 -1.05
C ASP A 128 -10.17 -10.55 -1.07
N VAL A 129 -9.55 -10.83 0.07
CA VAL A 129 -8.79 -12.08 0.33
C VAL A 129 -9.37 -12.70 1.59
N ILE A 130 -9.79 -13.94 1.48
CA ILE A 130 -10.54 -14.67 2.51
C ILE A 130 -9.68 -15.81 3.03
N PHE A 131 -9.63 -15.95 4.33
CA PHE A 131 -8.90 -17.00 5.04
C PHE A 131 -9.90 -17.81 5.87
N GLN A 132 -10.02 -19.12 5.57
CA GLN A 132 -10.90 -20.06 6.25
C GLN A 132 -10.07 -21.26 6.69
N ASP A 133 -9.81 -21.35 7.99
CA ASP A 133 -8.97 -22.39 8.60
C ASP A 133 -7.61 -22.58 7.90
N VAL A 134 -7.01 -21.47 7.47
CA VAL A 134 -5.73 -21.45 6.77
C VAL A 134 -4.61 -21.80 7.74
N ARG A 135 -3.99 -22.95 7.55
CA ARG A 135 -2.86 -23.42 8.35
C ARG A 135 -1.54 -23.01 7.73
N ILE A 136 -0.70 -22.36 8.52
CA ILE A 136 0.64 -21.93 8.12
C ILE A 136 1.66 -22.29 9.21
N PRO A 137 2.89 -22.65 8.84
CA PRO A 137 3.96 -22.88 9.80
C PRO A 137 4.23 -21.67 10.69
N ALA A 138 4.57 -21.88 11.95
CA ALA A 138 4.93 -20.80 12.87
C ALA A 138 6.13 -19.96 12.37
N THR A 139 6.97 -20.54 11.53
CA THR A 139 8.10 -19.88 10.85
C THR A 139 7.64 -18.80 9.84
N ASN A 140 6.36 -18.76 9.49
CA ASN A 140 5.78 -17.71 8.63
C ASN A 140 5.43 -16.41 9.41
N LEU A 141 5.57 -16.40 10.73
CA LEU A 141 5.47 -15.17 11.52
C LEU A 141 6.58 -14.19 11.14
N ILE A 142 6.23 -12.95 10.86
CA ILE A 142 7.18 -11.88 10.53
C ILE A 142 7.56 -11.12 11.80
N GLY A 143 8.81 -11.19 12.19
CA GLY A 143 9.31 -10.60 13.42
C GLY A 143 8.82 -11.35 14.66
N GLU A 144 8.49 -10.61 15.72
CA GLU A 144 7.97 -11.15 16.96
C GLU A 144 6.44 -11.16 16.98
N GLU A 145 5.87 -12.12 17.70
CA GLU A 145 4.42 -12.16 17.96
C GLU A 145 3.98 -10.88 18.68
N ASN A 146 2.79 -10.37 18.31
CA ASN A 146 2.23 -9.12 18.87
C ASN A 146 3.01 -7.83 18.52
N LYS A 147 3.90 -7.86 17.51
CA LYS A 147 4.61 -6.67 17.02
C LYS A 147 4.14 -6.20 15.62
N GLY A 148 3.15 -6.87 15.05
CA GLY A 148 2.68 -6.62 13.69
C GLY A 148 2.12 -5.21 13.48
N PHE A 149 1.45 -4.64 14.49
CA PHE A 149 0.94 -3.26 14.42
C PHE A 149 2.08 -2.23 14.29
N ALA A 150 3.10 -2.34 15.13
CA ALA A 150 4.27 -1.45 15.08
C ALA A 150 5.04 -1.57 13.76
N ILE A 151 5.20 -2.81 13.24
CA ILE A 151 5.82 -3.05 11.93
C ILE A 151 4.98 -2.40 10.82
N SER A 152 3.65 -2.53 10.87
CA SER A 152 2.72 -1.94 9.90
C SER A 152 2.76 -0.41 9.94
N GLN A 153 2.83 0.21 11.12
CA GLN A 153 2.98 1.67 11.25
C GLN A 153 4.29 2.16 10.62
N LYS A 154 5.40 1.48 10.91
CA LYS A 154 6.71 1.80 10.33
C LYS A 154 6.72 1.62 8.81
N LEU A 155 6.06 0.58 8.30
CA LEU A 155 5.87 0.37 6.88
C LEU A 155 5.11 1.54 6.24
N LEU A 156 3.97 1.92 6.81
CA LEU A 156 3.12 3.00 6.28
C LEU A 156 3.84 4.35 6.28
N ALA A 157 4.59 4.68 7.34
CA ALA A 157 5.40 5.89 7.39
C ALA A 157 6.40 5.95 6.23
N ARG A 158 7.08 4.84 5.93
CA ARG A 158 8.05 4.74 4.84
C ARG A 158 7.45 4.77 3.43
N THR A 159 6.20 4.38 3.27
CA THR A 159 5.59 4.20 1.95
C THR A 159 4.67 5.35 1.53
N ARG A 160 4.19 6.17 2.46
CA ARG A 160 3.36 7.36 2.16
C ARG A 160 3.99 8.29 1.13
N PRO A 161 5.30 8.61 1.15
CA PRO A 161 5.92 9.45 0.12
C PRO A 161 5.81 8.89 -1.30
N THR A 162 5.78 7.57 -1.48
CA THR A 162 5.58 6.95 -2.80
C THR A 162 4.21 7.28 -3.40
N GLY A 163 3.15 7.27 -2.57
CA GLY A 163 1.81 7.69 -2.98
C GLY A 163 1.75 9.18 -3.33
N MET A 164 2.40 10.02 -2.52
CA MET A 164 2.49 11.47 -2.79
C MET A 164 3.23 11.75 -4.11
N ALA A 165 4.33 11.04 -4.40
CA ALA A 165 5.06 11.18 -5.65
C ALA A 165 4.19 10.89 -6.87
N SER A 166 3.33 9.86 -6.79
CA SER A 166 2.39 9.53 -7.86
C SER A 166 1.35 10.66 -8.08
N ALA A 167 0.82 11.22 -7.00
CA ALA A 167 -0.12 12.35 -7.08
C ALA A 167 0.54 13.60 -7.67
N LEU A 168 1.78 13.90 -7.29
CA LEU A 168 2.55 15.02 -7.86
C LEU A 168 2.80 14.85 -9.36
N GLY A 169 3.06 13.62 -9.82
CA GLY A 169 3.21 13.34 -11.25
C GLY A 169 1.93 13.63 -12.05
N VAL A 170 0.77 13.28 -11.49
CA VAL A 170 -0.53 13.61 -12.10
C VAL A 170 -0.78 15.13 -12.10
N ALA A 171 -0.49 15.79 -10.98
CA ALA A 171 -0.64 17.24 -10.86
C ALA A 171 0.27 18.01 -11.83
N GLN A 172 1.53 17.58 -11.99
CA GLN A 172 2.46 18.14 -12.97
C GLN A 172 1.89 18.03 -14.38
N ARG A 173 1.44 16.84 -14.79
CA ARG A 173 0.87 16.65 -16.12
C ARG A 173 -0.38 17.50 -16.36
N ALA A 174 -1.23 17.65 -15.35
CA ALA A 174 -2.40 18.52 -15.43
C ALA A 174 -2.01 19.99 -15.65
N LEU A 175 -0.98 20.46 -14.94
CA LEU A 175 -0.46 21.82 -15.11
C LEU A 175 0.13 22.03 -16.51
N ASP A 176 0.98 21.09 -16.99
CA ASP A 176 1.58 21.17 -18.33
C ASP A 176 0.47 21.31 -19.40
N LEU A 177 -0.54 20.45 -19.34
CA LEU A 177 -1.68 20.51 -20.27
C LEU A 177 -2.48 21.82 -20.16
N ALA A 178 -2.65 22.33 -18.95
CA ALA A 178 -3.36 23.60 -18.73
C ALA A 178 -2.58 24.80 -19.31
N VAL A 179 -1.25 24.81 -19.15
CA VAL A 179 -0.37 25.84 -19.72
C VAL A 179 -0.41 25.78 -21.23
N ASP A 180 -0.20 24.60 -21.83
CA ASP A 180 -0.23 24.41 -23.29
C ASP A 180 -1.57 24.85 -23.88
N TYR A 181 -2.68 24.44 -23.27
CA TYR A 181 -4.00 24.82 -23.74
C TYR A 181 -4.25 26.33 -23.61
N ALA A 182 -3.83 26.94 -22.51
CA ALA A 182 -4.00 28.37 -22.29
C ALA A 182 -3.24 29.23 -23.32
N GLN A 183 -2.11 28.74 -23.82
CA GLN A 183 -1.33 29.41 -24.88
C GLN A 183 -1.99 29.24 -26.26
N GLN A 184 -2.62 28.11 -26.53
CA GLN A 184 -3.22 27.79 -27.84
C GLN A 184 -4.62 28.31 -28.00
N ARG A 185 -5.45 28.32 -26.95
CA ARG A 185 -6.84 28.71 -27.00
C ARG A 185 -6.97 30.23 -27.13
N VAL A 186 -7.48 30.68 -28.27
CA VAL A 186 -7.73 32.09 -28.55
C VAL A 186 -9.20 32.46 -28.30
N THR A 187 -9.43 33.55 -27.59
CA THR A 187 -10.75 34.17 -27.39
C THR A 187 -10.58 35.70 -27.50
N PHE A 188 -11.50 36.36 -28.18
CA PHE A 188 -11.42 37.80 -28.43
C PHE A 188 -10.05 38.24 -29.02
N GLY A 189 -9.54 37.46 -29.98
CA GLY A 189 -8.31 37.75 -30.71
C GLY A 189 -6.99 37.54 -29.95
N LYS A 190 -7.01 36.99 -28.73
CA LYS A 190 -5.79 36.77 -27.92
C LYS A 190 -5.84 35.40 -27.23
N PRO A 191 -4.67 34.73 -27.00
CA PRO A 191 -4.60 33.54 -26.16
C PRO A 191 -5.20 33.81 -24.78
N ILE A 192 -5.88 32.80 -24.20
CA ILE A 192 -6.46 32.96 -22.86
C ILE A 192 -5.38 33.11 -21.78
N ALA A 193 -4.17 32.65 -22.03
CA ALA A 193 -2.99 32.88 -21.18
C ALA A 193 -2.67 34.37 -20.98
N SER A 194 -3.15 35.29 -21.88
CA SER A 194 -3.00 36.74 -21.71
C SER A 194 -3.89 37.31 -20.60
N ARG A 195 -4.91 36.56 -20.16
CA ARG A 195 -5.90 37.00 -19.17
C ARG A 195 -5.35 36.83 -17.75
N GLN A 196 -5.44 37.90 -16.94
CA GLN A 196 -4.94 37.90 -15.56
C GLN A 196 -5.53 36.76 -14.71
N ALA A 197 -6.85 36.53 -14.81
CA ALA A 197 -7.50 35.44 -14.06
C ALA A 197 -6.93 34.04 -14.40
N ILE A 198 -6.55 33.80 -15.65
CA ILE A 198 -5.92 32.55 -16.06
C ILE A 198 -4.47 32.47 -15.56
N LYS A 199 -3.71 33.53 -15.68
CA LYS A 199 -2.34 33.64 -15.17
C LYS A 199 -2.28 33.31 -13.67
N PHE A 200 -3.17 33.88 -12.88
CA PHE A 200 -3.22 33.64 -11.44
C PHE A 200 -3.53 32.17 -11.10
N LYS A 201 -4.49 31.56 -11.81
CA LYS A 201 -4.78 30.12 -11.62
C LYS A 201 -3.56 29.25 -11.92
N LEU A 202 -2.85 29.50 -13.02
CA LEU A 202 -1.65 28.75 -13.38
C LEU A 202 -0.52 28.98 -12.37
N ALA A 203 -0.33 30.20 -11.90
CA ALA A 203 0.64 30.53 -10.86
C ALA A 203 0.32 29.83 -9.53
N ASP A 204 -0.94 29.80 -9.11
CA ASP A 204 -1.37 29.11 -7.89
C ASP A 204 -1.15 27.59 -8.00
N MET A 205 -1.44 27.01 -9.17
CA MET A 205 -1.19 25.58 -9.42
C MET A 205 0.31 25.25 -9.30
N GLU A 206 1.17 26.07 -9.92
CA GLU A 206 2.62 25.90 -9.86
C GLU A 206 3.15 26.05 -8.43
N ILE A 207 2.73 27.06 -7.69
CA ILE A 207 3.15 27.29 -6.30
C ILE A 207 2.81 26.06 -5.44
N ARG A 208 1.56 25.58 -5.52
CA ARG A 208 1.12 24.39 -4.78
C ARG A 208 1.92 23.14 -5.14
N LEU A 209 2.19 22.93 -6.43
CA LEU A 209 2.96 21.80 -6.93
C LEU A 209 4.40 21.83 -6.42
N GLN A 210 5.08 22.98 -6.51
CA GLN A 210 6.47 23.13 -6.04
C GLN A 210 6.57 23.01 -4.53
N THR A 211 5.61 23.57 -3.79
CA THR A 211 5.56 23.42 -2.31
C THR A 211 5.40 21.96 -1.90
N ALA A 212 4.46 21.24 -2.53
CA ALA A 212 4.24 19.82 -2.24
C ALA A 212 5.44 18.95 -2.64
N ARG A 213 6.13 19.30 -3.75
CA ARG A 213 7.35 18.63 -4.19
C ARG A 213 8.49 18.83 -3.20
N ALA A 214 8.70 20.06 -2.74
CA ALA A 214 9.73 20.36 -1.74
C ALA A 214 9.49 19.59 -0.43
N GLN A 215 8.22 19.54 0.02
CA GLN A 215 7.83 18.78 1.21
C GLN A 215 8.04 17.27 1.03
N LEU A 216 7.74 16.73 -0.16
CA LEU A 216 7.98 15.31 -0.46
C LEU A 216 9.47 14.95 -0.34
N PHE A 217 10.36 15.75 -0.94
CA PHE A 217 11.80 15.51 -0.85
C PHE A 217 12.33 15.68 0.57
N TYR A 218 11.83 16.69 1.31
CA TYR A 218 12.18 16.85 2.72
C TYR A 218 11.79 15.61 3.52
N ASN A 219 10.56 15.12 3.38
CA ASN A 219 10.10 13.91 4.09
C ASN A 219 10.92 12.67 3.71
N ALA A 220 11.26 12.50 2.43
CA ALA A 220 12.10 11.39 1.98
C ALA A 220 13.49 11.44 2.66
N GLN A 221 14.11 12.62 2.74
CA GLN A 221 15.38 12.81 3.44
C GLN A 221 15.28 12.51 4.94
N GLN A 222 14.15 12.86 5.61
CA GLN A 222 13.95 12.51 7.01
C GLN A 222 13.86 11.00 7.21
N ILE A 223 13.14 10.31 6.33
CA ILE A 223 13.04 8.85 6.33
C ILE A 223 14.41 8.19 6.17
N ASP A 224 15.25 8.69 5.26
CA ASP A 224 16.62 8.19 5.05
C ASP A 224 17.48 8.35 6.32
N LYS A 225 17.22 9.38 7.13
CA LYS A 225 17.85 9.59 8.44
C LYS A 225 17.23 8.76 9.57
N GLY A 226 16.19 7.95 9.28
CA GLY A 226 15.47 7.16 10.28
C GLY A 226 14.45 7.94 11.10
N ILE A 227 14.11 9.17 10.70
CA ILE A 227 13.11 10.03 11.35
C ILE A 227 11.74 9.74 10.70
N TYR A 228 10.78 9.30 11.50
CA TYR A 228 9.42 8.95 11.08
C TYR A 228 8.44 9.72 11.96
N ASP A 229 7.89 10.82 11.46
CA ASP A 229 6.81 11.59 12.09
C ASP A 229 5.47 11.33 11.37
#